data_325182e894c217527e826df45775c03c
#
_entry.id   325182e894c217527e826df45775c03c
#
_cell.length_a   1.000
_cell.length_b   1.000
_cell.length_c   1.000
_cell.angle_alpha   90.00
_cell.angle_beta   90.00
_cell.angle_gamma   90.00
#
_symmetry.space_group_name_H-M   'P 1'
#
loop_
_entity.id
_entity.type
_entity.pdbx_description
1 polymer ?
#
loop_
_entity_poly.entity_id
_entity_poly.type
_entity_poly.pdbx_seq_one_letter_code
_entity_poly.pdbx_strand_id
1 'polypeptide(L)'
;MIYIYILALFSLLPIFAYVLSQKTINKGYVFGISFLIIIFCIFSFSGKYSFLGSVKEQNINAKILLSIDQDVTVPDELVSLFDIRINEDEKVFWAQSYIFKAISEKKLNSAESLISMFEKYFKSSDEKFLFYTLYTQLRDAKFPIYRESKLILELSLPDGCKKFQGNASLFIMNGPKIPIASKDFLNDSEVILENTNSSIPGFDLASAYLNQESIELKIFLECEEITGIFTTDNVFLFDQNMHINQHIIQSNEWLKKTQ
;
A
#
# COMPACT_ATOMS: atom_id res chain seq x y z
N MET A 1 19.35 16.37 -15.52
CA MET A 1 18.59 17.33 -16.34
C MET A 1 19.04 18.79 -16.17
N ILE A 2 19.46 19.25 -15.01
CA ILE A 2 20.02 20.59 -14.80
C ILE A 2 21.11 20.94 -15.84
N TYR A 3 21.93 19.99 -16.20
CA TYR A 3 23.00 20.14 -17.21
C TYR A 3 22.48 20.48 -18.62
N ILE A 4 21.28 20.01 -19.00
CA ILE A 4 20.69 20.31 -20.31
C ILE A 4 20.26 21.78 -20.37
N TYR A 5 19.71 22.33 -19.27
CA TYR A 5 19.35 23.75 -19.20
C TYR A 5 20.56 24.65 -19.17
N ILE A 6 21.60 24.26 -18.42
CA ILE A 6 22.87 24.97 -18.38
C ILE A 6 23.49 24.96 -19.78
N LEU A 7 23.50 23.79 -20.46
CA LEU A 7 24.05 23.67 -21.81
C LEU A 7 23.25 24.50 -22.82
N ALA A 8 21.90 24.51 -22.73
CA ALA A 8 21.03 25.33 -23.56
C ALA A 8 21.27 26.83 -23.31
N LEU A 9 21.44 27.24 -22.07
CA LEU A 9 21.76 28.64 -21.70
C LEU A 9 23.14 29.04 -22.22
N PHE A 10 24.15 28.19 -22.08
CA PHE A 10 25.50 28.44 -22.61
C PHE A 10 25.56 28.43 -24.15
N SER A 11 24.74 27.61 -24.83
CA SER A 11 24.64 27.61 -26.29
C SER A 11 23.99 28.87 -26.86
N LEU A 12 23.12 29.54 -26.07
CA LEU A 12 22.51 30.81 -26.45
C LEU A 12 23.47 32.01 -26.32
N LEU A 13 24.49 31.94 -25.46
CA LEU A 13 25.47 33.02 -25.25
C LEU A 13 26.23 33.42 -26.56
N PRO A 14 26.82 32.47 -27.31
CA PRO A 14 27.51 32.84 -28.55
C PRO A 14 26.55 33.37 -29.63
N ILE A 15 25.33 32.86 -29.69
CA ILE A 15 24.29 33.37 -30.60
C ILE A 15 23.95 34.82 -30.21
N PHE A 16 23.85 35.10 -28.95
CA PHE A 16 23.57 36.42 -28.39
C PHE A 16 24.71 37.40 -28.67
N ALA A 17 25.96 36.97 -28.46
CA ALA A 17 27.15 37.77 -28.77
C ALA A 17 27.26 38.09 -30.27
N TYR A 18 26.96 37.12 -31.13
CA TYR A 18 26.94 37.30 -32.61
C TYR A 18 25.90 38.32 -33.03
N VAL A 19 24.64 38.19 -32.50
CA VAL A 19 23.55 39.11 -32.80
C VAL A 19 23.86 40.56 -32.34
N LEU A 20 24.46 40.71 -31.13
CA LEU A 20 24.88 42.01 -30.61
C LEU A 20 26.02 42.65 -31.43
N SER A 21 26.84 41.88 -32.10
CA SER A 21 27.96 42.36 -32.92
C SER A 21 27.49 42.93 -34.26
N GLN A 22 26.29 42.60 -34.74
CA GLN A 22 25.73 43.05 -35.99
C GLN A 22 25.20 44.48 -35.90
N LYS A 23 25.73 45.38 -36.72
CA LYS A 23 25.32 46.82 -36.77
C LYS A 23 23.91 47.04 -37.33
N THR A 24 23.38 46.10 -38.04
CA THR A 24 22.11 46.21 -38.80
C THR A 24 20.88 45.70 -38.02
N ILE A 25 21.06 45.10 -36.85
CA ILE A 25 19.97 44.51 -36.07
C ILE A 25 19.40 45.54 -35.12
N ASN A 26 18.06 45.66 -35.12
CA ASN A 26 17.34 46.53 -34.19
C ASN A 26 17.52 46.02 -32.75
N LYS A 27 18.29 46.76 -31.93
CA LYS A 27 18.61 46.42 -30.54
C LYS A 27 17.37 46.16 -29.66
N GLY A 28 16.24 46.83 -30.02
CA GLY A 28 14.97 46.60 -29.32
C GLY A 28 14.43 45.18 -29.51
N TYR A 29 14.62 44.60 -30.68
CA TYR A 29 14.18 43.24 -30.98
C TYR A 29 15.02 42.20 -30.21
N VAL A 30 16.29 42.43 -30.11
CA VAL A 30 17.20 41.55 -29.32
C VAL A 30 16.87 41.60 -27.85
N PHE A 31 16.56 42.80 -27.33
CA PHE A 31 16.17 42.96 -25.95
C PHE A 31 14.84 42.27 -25.64
N GLY A 32 13.85 42.36 -26.54
CA GLY A 32 12.55 41.70 -26.43
C GLY A 32 12.67 40.17 -26.42
N ILE A 33 13.48 39.59 -27.34
CA ILE A 33 13.70 38.14 -27.37
C ILE A 33 14.42 37.66 -26.11
N SER A 34 15.43 38.40 -25.62
CA SER A 34 16.15 38.09 -24.41
C SER A 34 15.24 38.10 -23.19
N PHE A 35 14.35 39.09 -23.10
CA PHE A 35 13.39 39.18 -22.02
C PHE A 35 12.39 38.00 -22.04
N LEU A 36 11.92 37.58 -23.22
CA LEU A 36 11.07 36.42 -23.37
C LEU A 36 11.79 35.12 -22.97
N ILE A 37 13.06 34.95 -23.32
CA ILE A 37 13.87 33.80 -22.92
C ILE A 37 14.05 33.78 -21.40
N ILE A 38 14.33 34.93 -20.78
CA ILE A 38 14.47 35.04 -19.31
C ILE A 38 13.13 34.69 -18.63
N ILE A 39 12.01 35.23 -19.12
CA ILE A 39 10.67 34.90 -18.61
C ILE A 39 10.41 33.40 -18.74
N PHE A 40 10.68 32.83 -19.90
CA PHE A 40 10.50 31.39 -20.14
C PHE A 40 11.37 30.53 -19.20
N CYS A 41 12.62 30.95 -18.97
CA CYS A 41 13.50 30.27 -17.99
C CYS A 41 12.93 30.40 -16.57
N ILE A 42 12.48 31.59 -16.14
CA ILE A 42 11.89 31.80 -14.82
C ILE A 42 10.64 30.94 -14.64
N PHE A 43 9.74 30.87 -15.63
CA PHE A 43 8.55 30.04 -15.57
C PHE A 43 8.88 28.56 -15.59
N SER A 44 9.87 28.12 -16.35
CA SER A 44 10.36 26.73 -16.36
C SER A 44 10.99 26.33 -15.02
N PHE A 45 11.68 27.25 -14.34
CA PHE A 45 12.24 27.07 -13.01
C PHE A 45 11.20 27.16 -11.89
N SER A 46 10.10 27.88 -12.09
CA SER A 46 9.06 28.06 -11.06
C SER A 46 8.12 26.86 -10.92
N GLY A 47 8.23 25.86 -11.80
CA GLY A 47 7.50 24.60 -11.69
C GLY A 47 6.01 24.65 -12.01
N LYS A 48 5.50 25.77 -12.53
CA LYS A 48 4.06 25.92 -12.90
C LYS A 48 3.70 25.38 -14.27
N TYR A 49 4.69 25.07 -15.11
CA TYR A 49 4.46 24.51 -16.45
C TYR A 49 5.28 23.22 -16.61
N SER A 50 4.60 22.09 -16.51
CA SER A 50 5.12 20.75 -16.41
C SER A 50 5.73 20.15 -17.68
N PHE A 51 6.05 20.93 -18.70
CA PHE A 51 6.63 20.39 -19.92
C PHE A 51 7.99 19.71 -19.68
N LEU A 52 8.66 20.02 -18.56
CA LEU A 52 9.98 19.48 -18.21
C LEU A 52 10.08 19.01 -16.73
N GLY A 53 8.98 19.04 -15.98
CA GLY A 53 9.01 18.86 -14.53
C GLY A 53 9.78 19.98 -13.80
N SER A 54 9.36 20.41 -12.63
CA SER A 54 10.15 21.44 -11.94
C SER A 54 11.48 20.85 -11.50
N VAL A 55 12.56 21.60 -11.66
CA VAL A 55 13.89 21.22 -11.15
C VAL A 55 13.85 20.88 -9.66
N LYS A 56 12.93 21.48 -8.92
CA LYS A 56 12.71 21.21 -7.49
C LYS A 56 12.05 19.87 -7.25
N GLU A 57 11.03 19.50 -8.03
CA GLU A 57 10.39 18.17 -7.97
C GLU A 57 11.37 17.07 -8.33
N GLN A 58 12.12 17.26 -9.41
CA GLN A 58 13.17 16.32 -9.80
C GLN A 58 14.24 16.17 -8.71
N ASN A 59 14.55 17.24 -7.98
CA ASN A 59 15.52 17.21 -6.90
C ASN A 59 14.98 16.46 -5.66
N ILE A 60 13.68 16.61 -5.36
CA ILE A 60 13.00 15.84 -4.29
C ILE A 60 12.99 14.36 -4.65
N ASN A 61 12.52 14.02 -5.85
CA ASN A 61 12.49 12.65 -6.35
C ASN A 61 13.86 12.00 -6.32
N ALA A 62 14.90 12.70 -6.81
CA ALA A 62 16.27 12.18 -6.79
C ALA A 62 16.78 11.92 -5.37
N LYS A 63 16.45 12.76 -4.40
CA LYS A 63 16.87 12.60 -3.00
C LYS A 63 16.11 11.44 -2.32
N ILE A 64 14.80 11.30 -2.56
CA ILE A 64 14.03 10.15 -2.04
C ILE A 64 14.58 8.85 -2.61
N LEU A 65 14.82 8.80 -3.93
CA LEU A 65 15.41 7.63 -4.57
C LEU A 65 16.80 7.31 -4.04
N LEU A 66 17.62 8.31 -3.76
CA LEU A 66 18.93 8.11 -3.14
C LEU A 66 18.81 7.51 -1.74
N SER A 67 17.84 7.97 -0.92
CA SER A 67 17.58 7.37 0.39
C SER A 67 17.16 5.91 0.27
N ILE A 68 16.34 5.58 -0.72
CA ILE A 68 15.95 4.19 -1.03
C ILE A 68 17.18 3.37 -1.42
N ASP A 69 17.99 3.85 -2.36
CA ASP A 69 19.17 3.13 -2.83
C ASP A 69 20.17 2.83 -1.70
N GLN A 70 20.27 3.74 -0.72
CA GLN A 70 21.13 3.58 0.46
C GLN A 70 20.47 2.79 1.61
N ASP A 71 19.19 2.44 1.48
CA ASP A 71 18.36 1.80 2.52
C ASP A 71 18.37 2.55 3.86
N VAL A 72 18.22 3.87 3.79
CA VAL A 72 18.14 4.73 4.96
C VAL A 72 16.77 5.37 5.11
N THR A 73 16.44 5.78 6.32
CA THR A 73 15.21 6.52 6.62
C THR A 73 15.15 7.80 5.79
N VAL A 74 14.00 8.03 5.15
CA VAL A 74 13.78 9.27 4.39
C VAL A 74 13.66 10.44 5.37
N PRO A 75 14.42 11.53 5.20
CA PRO A 75 14.34 12.68 6.09
C PRO A 75 12.97 13.37 6.06
N ASP A 76 12.44 13.76 7.22
CA ASP A 76 11.15 14.46 7.36
C ASP A 76 11.07 15.74 6.53
N GLU A 77 12.21 16.42 6.35
CA GLU A 77 12.31 17.60 5.51
C GLU A 77 11.96 17.32 4.04
N LEU A 78 12.35 16.15 3.54
CA LEU A 78 12.00 15.74 2.17
C LEU A 78 10.50 15.44 2.05
N VAL A 79 9.90 14.86 3.07
CA VAL A 79 8.44 14.62 3.12
C VAL A 79 7.69 15.95 3.16
N SER A 80 8.15 16.90 3.95
CA SER A 80 7.56 18.25 4.00
C SER A 80 7.67 18.98 2.66
N LEU A 81 8.80 18.82 1.96
CA LEU A 81 8.96 19.37 0.61
C LEU A 81 8.08 18.66 -0.41
N PHE A 82 7.90 17.35 -0.29
CA PHE A 82 6.98 16.55 -1.10
C PHE A 82 5.54 17.06 -0.93
N ASP A 83 5.10 17.28 0.31
CA ASP A 83 3.78 17.84 0.64
C ASP A 83 3.49 19.16 -0.07
N ILE A 84 4.48 20.05 -0.11
CA ILE A 84 4.33 21.40 -0.65
C ILE A 84 4.45 21.44 -2.17
N ARG A 85 5.20 20.52 -2.77
CA ARG A 85 5.64 20.62 -4.17
C ARG A 85 4.94 19.67 -5.12
N ILE A 86 4.49 18.50 -4.63
CA ILE A 86 3.78 17.53 -5.46
C ILE A 86 2.28 17.84 -5.41
N ASN A 87 1.63 17.76 -6.58
CA ASN A 87 0.19 17.96 -6.67
C ASN A 87 -0.56 16.87 -5.89
N GLU A 88 -1.68 17.24 -5.25
CA GLU A 88 -2.49 16.31 -4.46
C GLU A 88 -2.86 15.05 -5.26
N ASP A 89 -3.26 15.21 -6.52
CA ASP A 89 -3.69 14.11 -7.40
C ASP A 89 -2.53 13.15 -7.77
N GLU A 90 -1.28 13.58 -7.63
CA GLU A 90 -0.10 12.80 -7.95
C GLU A 90 0.56 12.17 -6.71
N LYS A 91 0.21 12.62 -5.50
CA LYS A 91 0.85 12.18 -4.26
C LYS A 91 0.74 10.69 -4.04
N VAL A 92 -0.44 10.11 -4.25
CA VAL A 92 -0.66 8.66 -4.09
C VAL A 92 0.19 7.88 -5.08
N PHE A 93 0.22 8.30 -6.33
CA PHE A 93 1.01 7.64 -7.38
C PHE A 93 2.51 7.63 -7.05
N TRP A 94 3.06 8.77 -6.64
CA TRP A 94 4.47 8.88 -6.28
C TRP A 94 4.80 8.11 -5.00
N ALA A 95 3.95 8.21 -3.96
CA ALA A 95 4.10 7.47 -2.71
C ALA A 95 4.11 5.96 -2.97
N GLN A 96 3.14 5.45 -3.73
CA GLN A 96 3.08 4.06 -4.15
C GLN A 96 4.36 3.63 -4.88
N SER A 97 4.80 4.42 -5.85
CA SER A 97 5.97 4.10 -6.66
C SER A 97 7.25 3.97 -5.83
N TYR A 98 7.45 4.85 -4.84
CA TYR A 98 8.62 4.79 -3.96
C TYR A 98 8.56 3.59 -3.02
N ILE A 99 7.40 3.35 -2.38
CA ILE A 99 7.22 2.21 -1.49
C ILE A 99 7.43 0.90 -2.26
N PHE A 100 6.81 0.76 -3.43
CA PHE A 100 6.96 -0.42 -4.27
C PHE A 100 8.42 -0.66 -4.69
N LYS A 101 9.12 0.40 -5.13
CA LYS A 101 10.55 0.32 -5.46
C LYS A 101 11.36 -0.17 -4.27
N ALA A 102 11.18 0.42 -3.10
CA ALA A 102 11.91 0.06 -1.90
C ALA A 102 11.68 -1.42 -1.51
N ILE A 103 10.43 -1.90 -1.55
CA ILE A 103 10.11 -3.30 -1.27
C ILE A 103 10.72 -4.24 -2.31
N SER A 104 10.58 -3.93 -3.60
CA SER A 104 11.07 -4.78 -4.70
C SER A 104 12.60 -4.92 -4.69
N GLU A 105 13.32 -3.89 -4.27
CA GLU A 105 14.78 -3.88 -4.13
C GLU A 105 15.25 -4.36 -2.75
N LYS A 106 14.32 -4.83 -1.89
CA LYS A 106 14.59 -5.30 -0.52
C LYS A 106 15.23 -4.25 0.39
N LYS A 107 14.92 -2.98 0.15
CA LYS A 107 15.33 -1.82 0.96
C LYS A 107 14.34 -1.61 2.10
N LEU A 108 14.34 -2.52 3.07
CA LEU A 108 13.25 -2.65 4.03
C LEU A 108 13.18 -1.52 5.05
N ASN A 109 14.32 -0.89 5.41
CA ASN A 109 14.34 0.26 6.30
C ASN A 109 13.71 1.49 5.63
N SER A 110 14.07 1.73 4.36
CA SER A 110 13.47 2.80 3.57
C SER A 110 11.99 2.55 3.32
N ALA A 111 11.59 1.32 3.02
CA ALA A 111 10.20 0.96 2.78
C ALA A 111 9.33 1.21 4.02
N GLU A 112 9.79 0.84 5.22
CA GLU A 112 9.10 1.06 6.48
C GLU A 112 8.92 2.56 6.76
N SER A 113 9.98 3.33 6.58
CA SER A 113 9.96 4.79 6.71
C SER A 113 8.93 5.42 5.74
N LEU A 114 8.96 5.03 4.46
CA LEU A 114 8.05 5.55 3.45
C LEU A 114 6.59 5.19 3.72
N ILE A 115 6.31 3.96 4.17
CA ILE A 115 4.96 3.53 4.55
C ILE A 115 4.44 4.41 5.68
N SER A 116 5.21 4.58 6.76
CA SER A 116 4.81 5.41 7.90
C SER A 116 4.55 6.87 7.52
N MET A 117 5.39 7.43 6.64
CA MET A 117 5.30 8.85 6.27
C MET A 117 4.21 9.13 5.24
N PHE A 118 3.90 8.19 4.36
CA PHE A 118 3.01 8.39 3.22
C PHE A 118 1.59 7.83 3.41
N GLU A 119 1.31 7.10 4.50
CA GLU A 119 -0.02 6.60 4.84
C GLU A 119 -1.10 7.68 4.72
N LYS A 120 -0.80 8.88 5.17
CA LYS A 120 -1.71 10.04 5.17
C LYS A 120 -2.27 10.45 3.80
N TYR A 121 -1.64 10.01 2.70
CA TYR A 121 -2.12 10.32 1.34
C TYR A 121 -3.18 9.36 0.84
N PHE A 122 -3.26 8.15 1.39
CA PHE A 122 -4.21 7.10 1.00
C PHE A 122 -5.54 7.31 1.73
N LYS A 123 -6.43 8.13 1.17
CA LYS A 123 -7.66 8.60 1.85
C LYS A 123 -8.91 7.83 1.42
N SER A 124 -9.06 7.55 0.13
CA SER A 124 -10.20 6.81 -0.41
C SER A 124 -10.16 5.32 -0.06
N SER A 125 -11.25 4.61 -0.25
CA SER A 125 -11.34 3.17 0.00
C SER A 125 -10.34 2.39 -0.87
N ASP A 126 -10.25 2.74 -2.16
CA ASP A 126 -9.38 2.07 -3.12
C ASP A 126 -7.90 2.35 -2.82
N GLU A 127 -7.57 3.60 -2.45
CA GLU A 127 -6.22 3.97 -2.04
C GLU A 127 -5.80 3.25 -0.76
N LYS A 128 -6.68 3.12 0.22
CA LYS A 128 -6.40 2.34 1.44
C LYS A 128 -6.18 0.87 1.13
N PHE A 129 -6.97 0.29 0.23
CA PHE A 129 -6.75 -1.08 -0.21
C PHE A 129 -5.36 -1.26 -0.84
N LEU A 130 -4.97 -0.31 -1.70
CA LEU A 130 -3.64 -0.28 -2.29
C LEU A 130 -2.53 -0.16 -1.23
N PHE A 131 -2.71 0.74 -0.26
CA PHE A 131 -1.78 0.91 0.85
C PHE A 131 -1.59 -0.36 1.67
N TYR A 132 -2.70 -1.03 2.03
CA TYR A 132 -2.65 -2.30 2.75
C TYR A 132 -1.95 -3.40 1.95
N THR A 133 -2.09 -3.39 0.63
CA THR A 133 -1.34 -4.31 -0.23
C THR A 133 0.17 -4.09 -0.11
N LEU A 134 0.63 -2.85 -0.15
CA LEU A 134 2.04 -2.49 0.03
C LEU A 134 2.54 -2.82 1.44
N TYR A 135 1.74 -2.53 2.45
CA TYR A 135 2.05 -2.88 3.84
C TYR A 135 2.22 -4.39 4.01
N THR A 136 1.31 -5.18 3.44
CA THR A 136 1.39 -6.65 3.47
C THR A 136 2.67 -7.15 2.78
N GLN A 137 3.02 -6.59 1.62
CA GLN A 137 4.24 -6.95 0.92
C GLN A 137 5.50 -6.65 1.74
N LEU A 138 5.55 -5.49 2.41
CA LEU A 138 6.66 -5.15 3.31
C LEU A 138 6.73 -6.12 4.49
N ARG A 139 5.60 -6.37 5.16
CA ARG A 139 5.51 -7.31 6.28
C ARG A 139 6.03 -8.70 5.87
N ASP A 140 5.56 -9.21 4.74
CA ASP A 140 5.94 -10.53 4.24
C ASP A 140 7.44 -10.59 3.87
N ALA A 141 8.01 -9.48 3.43
CA ALA A 141 9.43 -9.37 3.16
C ALA A 141 10.28 -9.34 4.45
N LYS A 142 9.78 -8.69 5.51
CA LYS A 142 10.46 -8.61 6.83
C LYS A 142 10.29 -9.88 7.64
N PHE A 143 9.12 -10.50 7.58
CA PHE A 143 8.72 -11.64 8.41
C PHE A 143 8.12 -12.76 7.56
N PRO A 144 8.94 -13.46 6.76
CA PRO A 144 8.44 -14.48 5.83
C PRO A 144 7.62 -15.60 6.47
N ILE A 145 7.90 -15.91 7.74
CA ILE A 145 7.19 -16.95 8.49
C ILE A 145 5.69 -16.69 8.61
N TYR A 146 5.28 -15.42 8.66
CA TYR A 146 3.87 -15.07 8.78
C TYR A 146 3.07 -15.25 7.47
N ARG A 147 3.75 -15.47 6.35
CA ARG A 147 3.07 -15.86 5.09
C ARG A 147 2.36 -17.19 5.20
N GLU A 148 2.88 -18.09 6.06
CA GLU A 148 2.33 -19.42 6.32
C GLU A 148 1.32 -19.44 7.47
N SER A 149 0.95 -18.25 7.99
CA SER A 149 -0.04 -18.17 9.08
C SER A 149 -1.37 -18.76 8.64
N LYS A 150 -1.88 -19.70 9.43
CA LYS A 150 -3.15 -20.37 9.17
C LYS A 150 -3.84 -20.78 10.46
N LEU A 151 -5.17 -20.85 10.39
CA LEU A 151 -6.02 -21.46 11.39
C LEU A 151 -6.63 -22.72 10.80
N ILE A 152 -6.44 -23.84 11.47
CA ILE A 152 -7.03 -25.13 11.12
C ILE A 152 -8.23 -25.33 12.06
N LEU A 153 -9.42 -25.43 11.46
CA LEU A 153 -10.67 -25.69 12.17
C LEU A 153 -11.05 -27.15 11.98
N GLU A 154 -11.21 -27.86 13.07
CA GLU A 154 -11.78 -29.22 13.09
C GLU A 154 -13.25 -29.10 13.51
N LEU A 155 -14.18 -29.51 12.64
CA LEU A 155 -15.60 -29.37 12.86
C LEU A 155 -16.20 -30.69 13.36
N SER A 156 -16.65 -30.72 14.62
CA SER A 156 -17.53 -31.76 15.11
C SER A 156 -18.97 -31.34 14.81
N LEU A 157 -19.64 -32.07 13.90
CA LEU A 157 -20.93 -31.69 13.37
C LEU A 157 -22.07 -31.87 14.40
N PRO A 158 -23.19 -31.13 14.26
CA PRO A 158 -24.41 -31.41 15.01
C PRO A 158 -24.94 -32.82 14.72
N ASP A 159 -25.61 -33.42 15.71
CA ASP A 159 -26.20 -34.76 15.58
C ASP A 159 -27.14 -34.86 14.39
N GLY A 160 -26.89 -35.87 13.53
CA GLY A 160 -27.68 -36.11 12.36
C GLY A 160 -27.27 -35.35 11.09
N CYS A 161 -26.28 -34.45 11.17
CA CYS A 161 -25.73 -33.75 10.02
C CYS A 161 -24.65 -34.61 9.34
N LYS A 162 -24.94 -35.12 8.12
CA LYS A 162 -24.01 -35.94 7.36
C LYS A 162 -23.48 -35.24 6.13
N LYS A 163 -24.33 -34.44 5.50
CA LYS A 163 -23.97 -33.64 4.34
C LYS A 163 -24.19 -32.17 4.71
N PHE A 164 -23.20 -31.36 4.45
CA PHE A 164 -23.21 -29.97 4.88
C PHE A 164 -22.40 -29.08 3.96
N GLN A 165 -22.81 -27.83 3.94
CA GLN A 165 -22.07 -26.74 3.35
C GLN A 165 -22.02 -25.56 4.34
N GLY A 166 -21.01 -24.73 4.19
CA GLY A 166 -20.91 -23.59 5.08
C GLY A 166 -19.82 -22.61 4.70
N ASN A 167 -19.70 -21.60 5.55
CA ASN A 167 -18.66 -20.58 5.47
C ASN A 167 -18.05 -20.38 6.84
N ALA A 168 -16.71 -20.34 6.90
CA ALA A 168 -15.97 -19.95 8.08
C ALA A 168 -15.29 -18.60 7.81
N SER A 169 -15.45 -17.65 8.72
CA SER A 169 -14.91 -16.29 8.58
C SER A 169 -14.30 -15.80 9.88
N LEU A 170 -13.18 -15.10 9.79
CA LEU A 170 -12.47 -14.49 10.90
C LEU A 170 -12.54 -12.97 10.82
N PHE A 171 -12.77 -12.35 11.98
CA PHE A 171 -12.87 -10.89 12.10
C PHE A 171 -11.98 -10.40 13.24
N ILE A 172 -11.35 -9.24 13.09
CA ILE A 172 -10.71 -8.53 14.20
C ILE A 172 -11.82 -7.90 15.06
N MET A 173 -11.84 -8.17 16.36
CA MET A 173 -12.93 -7.73 17.25
C MET A 173 -13.14 -6.21 17.27
N ASN A 174 -12.06 -5.45 17.28
CA ASN A 174 -12.08 -3.99 17.35
C ASN A 174 -11.79 -3.31 16.01
N GLY A 175 -11.85 -4.07 14.92
CA GLY A 175 -11.54 -3.62 13.58
C GLY A 175 -12.78 -3.44 12.69
N PRO A 176 -12.55 -3.23 11.39
CA PRO A 176 -13.62 -3.20 10.41
C PRO A 176 -14.34 -4.56 10.37
N LYS A 177 -15.67 -4.56 10.26
CA LYS A 177 -16.49 -5.79 10.14
C LYS A 177 -16.33 -6.47 8.78
N ILE A 178 -15.11 -6.60 8.32
CA ILE A 178 -14.74 -7.28 7.08
C ILE A 178 -13.89 -8.48 7.46
N PRO A 179 -14.17 -9.68 6.92
CA PRO A 179 -13.40 -10.86 7.27
C PRO A 179 -11.93 -10.70 6.88
N ILE A 180 -11.03 -10.96 7.81
CA ILE A 180 -9.58 -11.01 7.57
C ILE A 180 -9.17 -12.31 6.88
N ALA A 181 -9.97 -13.35 7.02
CA ALA A 181 -9.92 -14.58 6.25
C ALA A 181 -11.31 -15.18 6.18
N SER A 182 -11.66 -15.77 5.04
CA SER A 182 -12.95 -16.42 4.84
C SER A 182 -12.80 -17.59 3.87
N LYS A 183 -13.52 -18.69 4.12
CA LYS A 183 -13.52 -19.86 3.25
C LYS A 183 -14.87 -20.57 3.28
N ASP A 184 -15.40 -20.83 2.09
CA ASP A 184 -16.53 -21.74 1.92
C ASP A 184 -16.04 -23.19 1.94
N PHE A 185 -16.85 -24.10 2.49
CA PHE A 185 -16.53 -25.51 2.58
C PHE A 185 -17.76 -26.37 2.27
N LEU A 186 -17.50 -27.56 1.74
CA LEU A 186 -18.55 -28.54 1.38
C LEU A 186 -18.09 -29.93 1.82
N ASN A 187 -18.79 -30.50 2.81
CA ASN A 187 -18.52 -31.82 3.40
C ASN A 187 -17.09 -32.01 3.93
N ASP A 188 -16.38 -30.92 4.21
CA ASP A 188 -15.03 -30.93 4.78
C ASP A 188 -15.12 -30.72 6.29
N SER A 189 -14.74 -31.72 7.09
CA SER A 189 -14.66 -31.59 8.54
C SER A 189 -13.43 -30.81 9.02
N GLU A 190 -12.47 -30.57 8.13
CA GLU A 190 -11.31 -29.73 8.37
C GLU A 190 -11.36 -28.53 7.43
N VAL A 191 -11.41 -27.33 7.99
CA VAL A 191 -11.40 -26.07 7.24
C VAL A 191 -10.14 -25.28 7.57
N ILE A 192 -9.35 -24.97 6.54
CA ILE A 192 -8.10 -24.23 6.71
C ILE A 192 -8.32 -22.78 6.25
N LEU A 193 -8.20 -21.85 7.19
CA LEU A 193 -8.16 -20.43 6.92
C LEU A 193 -6.69 -19.95 6.89
N GLU A 194 -6.30 -19.31 5.83
CA GLU A 194 -4.91 -18.88 5.58
C GLU A 194 -4.88 -17.49 4.95
N ASN A 195 -3.70 -16.90 4.85
CA ASN A 195 -3.52 -15.55 4.31
C ASN A 195 -4.07 -15.38 2.88
N THR A 196 -4.07 -16.44 2.08
CA THR A 196 -4.62 -16.42 0.72
C THR A 196 -6.14 -16.27 0.69
N ASN A 197 -6.81 -16.51 1.82
CA ASN A 197 -8.26 -16.33 1.98
C ASN A 197 -8.63 -14.92 2.46
N SER A 198 -7.66 -14.04 2.64
CA SER A 198 -7.93 -12.67 3.08
C SER A 198 -8.58 -11.84 1.97
N SER A 199 -9.65 -11.14 2.33
CA SER A 199 -10.33 -10.19 1.44
C SER A 199 -9.72 -8.79 1.48
N ILE A 200 -8.91 -8.49 2.52
CA ILE A 200 -8.23 -7.20 2.67
C ILE A 200 -6.76 -7.42 2.97
N PRO A 201 -5.85 -7.13 2.01
CA PRO A 201 -4.42 -7.15 2.26
C PRO A 201 -4.04 -6.21 3.41
N GLY A 202 -3.20 -6.68 4.32
CA GLY A 202 -2.78 -5.94 5.52
C GLY A 202 -3.66 -6.17 6.75
N PHE A 203 -4.90 -6.67 6.58
CA PHE A 203 -5.79 -7.14 7.65
C PHE A 203 -6.07 -8.64 7.46
N ASP A 204 -5.05 -9.42 7.54
CA ASP A 204 -5.11 -10.87 7.37
C ASP A 204 -4.64 -11.60 8.64
N LEU A 205 -4.63 -12.92 8.59
CA LEU A 205 -4.16 -13.76 9.69
C LEU A 205 -2.75 -13.40 10.13
N ALA A 206 -1.84 -13.09 9.22
CA ALA A 206 -0.47 -12.73 9.57
C ALA A 206 -0.42 -11.43 10.37
N SER A 207 -1.23 -10.44 10.04
CA SER A 207 -1.37 -9.21 10.83
C SER A 207 -1.94 -9.48 12.22
N ALA A 208 -2.95 -10.35 12.32
CA ALA A 208 -3.54 -10.72 13.60
C ALA A 208 -2.54 -11.43 14.52
N TYR A 209 -1.75 -12.37 13.99
CA TYR A 209 -0.67 -13.02 14.74
C TYR A 209 0.41 -12.01 15.17
N LEU A 210 0.85 -11.15 14.26
CA LEU A 210 1.90 -10.17 14.54
C LEU A 210 1.49 -9.17 15.61
N ASN A 211 0.23 -8.74 15.60
CA ASN A 211 -0.30 -7.74 16.51
C ASN A 211 -0.95 -8.33 17.76
N GLN A 212 -1.01 -9.65 17.90
CA GLN A 212 -1.71 -10.33 19.01
C GLN A 212 -3.18 -9.88 19.14
N GLU A 213 -3.87 -9.81 18.00
CA GLU A 213 -5.26 -9.35 17.96
C GLU A 213 -6.26 -10.39 18.51
N SER A 214 -7.29 -9.90 19.16
CA SER A 214 -8.46 -10.73 19.49
C SER A 214 -9.31 -10.95 18.25
N ILE A 215 -9.55 -12.21 17.92
CA ILE A 215 -10.24 -12.64 16.72
C ILE A 215 -11.61 -13.25 17.08
N GLU A 216 -12.62 -12.84 16.32
CA GLU A 216 -13.94 -13.45 16.34
C GLU A 216 -14.06 -14.42 15.16
N LEU A 217 -14.23 -15.70 15.44
CA LEU A 217 -14.52 -16.74 14.43
C LEU A 217 -16.03 -16.90 14.34
N LYS A 218 -16.58 -16.75 13.13
CA LYS A 218 -17.99 -17.05 12.82
C LYS A 218 -18.04 -18.18 11.79
N ILE A 219 -18.83 -19.20 12.11
CA ILE A 219 -19.09 -20.28 11.19
C ILE A 219 -20.59 -20.38 10.96
N PHE A 220 -20.97 -20.49 9.70
CA PHE A 220 -22.34 -20.80 9.27
C PHE A 220 -22.31 -22.18 8.64
N LEU A 221 -23.21 -23.04 9.08
CA LEU A 221 -23.34 -24.41 8.60
C LEU A 221 -24.79 -24.67 8.20
N GLU A 222 -25.00 -25.21 7.03
CA GLU A 222 -26.27 -25.70 6.53
C GLU A 222 -26.18 -27.20 6.30
N CYS A 223 -27.07 -28.00 6.90
CA CYS A 223 -27.12 -29.44 6.77
C CYS A 223 -28.28 -29.84 5.87
N GLU A 224 -28.06 -30.80 4.94
CA GLU A 224 -29.12 -31.29 4.05
C GLU A 224 -30.23 -32.04 4.81
N GLU A 225 -29.87 -32.85 5.83
CA GLU A 225 -30.81 -33.70 6.55
C GLU A 225 -31.56 -32.98 7.67
N ILE A 226 -31.05 -31.84 8.14
CA ILE A 226 -31.63 -31.11 9.26
C ILE A 226 -31.98 -29.70 8.81
N THR A 227 -33.27 -29.35 8.84
CA THR A 227 -33.71 -28.00 8.47
C THR A 227 -33.19 -26.98 9.47
N GLY A 228 -32.49 -25.98 8.97
CA GLY A 228 -32.03 -24.83 9.76
C GLY A 228 -30.56 -24.51 9.51
N ILE A 229 -30.20 -23.28 9.86
CA ILE A 229 -28.82 -22.81 9.81
C ILE A 229 -28.21 -22.95 11.21
N PHE A 230 -27.07 -23.55 11.29
CA PHE A 230 -26.29 -23.66 12.51
C PHE A 230 -25.18 -22.62 12.49
N THR A 231 -24.91 -21.99 13.64
CA THR A 231 -23.85 -21.00 13.77
C THR A 231 -23.06 -21.26 15.03
N THR A 232 -21.79 -20.89 15.00
CA THR A 232 -20.95 -20.80 16.19
C THR A 232 -20.12 -19.54 16.13
N ASP A 233 -19.97 -18.89 17.28
CA ASP A 233 -19.18 -17.68 17.44
C ASP A 233 -18.16 -17.92 18.56
N ASN A 234 -16.87 -17.91 18.23
CA ASN A 234 -15.78 -18.09 19.18
C ASN A 234 -14.83 -16.91 19.12
N VAL A 235 -14.30 -16.53 20.29
CA VAL A 235 -13.31 -15.46 20.41
C VAL A 235 -12.02 -16.03 20.98
N PHE A 236 -10.93 -15.76 20.34
CA PHE A 236 -9.61 -16.18 20.79
C PHE A 236 -8.53 -15.16 20.42
N LEU A 237 -7.40 -15.28 21.12
CA LEU A 237 -6.22 -14.43 20.91
C LEU A 237 -5.20 -15.19 20.07
N PHE A 238 -4.70 -14.56 19.02
CA PHE A 238 -3.52 -15.06 18.31
C PHE A 238 -2.24 -14.58 19.01
N ASP A 239 -1.33 -15.51 19.26
CA ASP A 239 0.00 -15.23 19.77
C ASP A 239 0.99 -15.12 18.61
N GLN A 240 1.81 -14.08 18.62
CA GLN A 240 2.87 -13.87 17.62
C GLN A 240 3.93 -15.00 17.56
N ASN A 241 3.98 -15.88 18.57
CA ASN A 241 4.86 -17.05 18.56
C ASN A 241 4.25 -18.25 17.84
N MET A 242 2.96 -18.20 17.48
CA MET A 242 2.22 -19.29 16.86
C MET A 242 1.60 -18.84 15.54
N HIS A 243 2.29 -19.10 14.42
CA HIS A 243 1.80 -18.80 13.08
C HIS A 243 0.84 -19.86 12.51
N ILE A 244 0.70 -20.99 13.20
CA ILE A 244 -0.28 -22.05 12.92
C ILE A 244 -1.06 -22.29 14.21
N ASN A 245 -2.38 -22.25 14.13
CA ASN A 245 -3.27 -22.50 15.25
C ASN A 245 -4.30 -23.55 14.86
N GLN A 246 -4.63 -24.45 15.80
CA GLN A 246 -5.69 -25.46 15.65
C GLN A 246 -6.81 -25.15 16.61
N HIS A 247 -8.04 -25.22 16.15
CA HIS A 247 -9.22 -25.01 16.95
C HIS A 247 -10.28 -26.06 16.63
N ILE A 248 -10.84 -26.67 17.64
CA ILE A 248 -11.85 -27.72 17.50
C ILE A 248 -13.21 -27.13 17.86
N ILE A 249 -14.15 -27.15 16.93
CA ILE A 249 -15.53 -26.78 17.18
C ILE A 249 -16.29 -28.02 17.65
N GLN A 250 -16.73 -27.99 18.87
CA GLN A 250 -17.48 -29.11 19.47
C GLN A 250 -18.92 -29.15 18.95
N SER A 251 -19.52 -30.35 18.95
CA SER A 251 -20.92 -30.52 18.48
C SER A 251 -21.95 -29.73 19.31
N ASN A 252 -21.65 -29.46 20.58
CA ASN A 252 -22.51 -28.68 21.49
C ASN A 252 -22.36 -27.14 21.34
N GLU A 253 -21.40 -26.68 20.58
CA GLU A 253 -21.22 -25.23 20.31
C GLU A 253 -22.09 -24.71 19.17
N TRP A 254 -22.75 -25.61 18.42
CA TRP A 254 -23.63 -25.21 17.34
C TRP A 254 -24.98 -24.71 17.84
N LEU A 255 -25.27 -23.47 17.54
CA LEU A 255 -26.56 -22.85 17.84
C LEU A 255 -27.45 -22.89 16.58
N LYS A 256 -28.59 -23.58 16.69
CA LYS A 256 -29.58 -23.61 15.61
C LYS A 256 -30.31 -22.29 15.53
N LYS A 257 -30.21 -21.59 14.40
CA LYS A 257 -31.06 -20.43 14.08
C LYS A 257 -32.36 -20.96 13.46
N THR A 258 -33.46 -20.76 14.17
CA THR A 258 -34.81 -20.88 13.56
C THR A 258 -34.99 -19.72 12.59
N GLN A 259 -35.34 -20.06 11.34
CA GLN A 259 -35.74 -19.07 10.33
C GLN A 259 -36.97 -18.29 10.76
#